data_9edc06973493e82671c542aff7236d02
#
_entry.id   9edc06973493e82671c542aff7236d02
#
_cell.length_a   1.000
_cell.length_b   1.000
_cell.length_c   1.000
_cell.angle_alpha   90.00
_cell.angle_beta   90.00
_cell.angle_gamma   90.00
#
_symmetry.space_group_name_H-M   'P 1'
#
loop_
_entity.id
_entity.type
_entity.pdbx_description
1 polymer ?
#
loop_
_entity_poly.entity_id
_entity_poly.type
_entity_poly.pdbx_seq_one_letter_code
_entity_poly.pdbx_strand_id
1 'polypeptide(L)'
;EIFIPAARNRREALDHVLIFGPPGLGKTTLAHIVANEMGVNLRQTSGPVLERPGDLAALLTNLEPHDVLFVDEIHRLSPVVEEVLYPAMEDFQLDLIVGQGPNARSIKLNVPHFTLVGDLLAAALTPHAHPRLADDFLHRYR
;
A
#
# COMPACT_ATOMS: atom_id res chain seq x y z
N GLU A 1 -17.55 -4.24 2.27
CA GLU A 1 -17.88 -5.40 3.11
C GLU A 1 -18.10 -6.68 2.29
N ILE A 2 -18.63 -6.55 1.08
CA ILE A 2 -18.86 -7.72 0.22
C ILE A 2 -17.53 -8.41 -0.12
N PHE A 3 -16.46 -7.66 -0.29
CA PHE A 3 -15.16 -8.20 -0.66
C PHE A 3 -14.52 -9.02 0.45
N ILE A 4 -14.70 -8.63 1.71
CA ILE A 4 -14.09 -9.32 2.83
C ILE A 4 -14.58 -10.77 2.97
N PRO A 5 -15.90 -11.04 3.02
CA PRO A 5 -16.38 -12.41 3.06
C PRO A 5 -15.97 -13.25 1.85
N ALA A 6 -16.00 -12.67 0.66
CA ALA A 6 -15.60 -13.38 -0.56
C ALA A 6 -14.13 -13.79 -0.52
N ALA A 7 -13.24 -12.88 -0.09
CA ALA A 7 -11.82 -13.15 0.03
C ALA A 7 -11.55 -14.28 1.05
N ARG A 8 -12.26 -14.26 2.20
CA ARG A 8 -12.14 -15.31 3.20
C ARG A 8 -12.57 -16.67 2.67
N ASN A 9 -13.69 -16.70 1.95
CA ASN A 9 -14.21 -17.95 1.39
C ASN A 9 -13.27 -18.56 0.37
N ARG A 10 -12.59 -17.70 -0.40
CA ARG A 10 -11.61 -18.16 -1.38
C ARG A 10 -10.22 -18.38 -0.80
N ARG A 11 -10.01 -18.03 0.47
CA ARG A 11 -8.71 -18.09 1.14
C ARG A 11 -7.64 -17.26 0.42
N GLU A 12 -8.07 -16.15 -0.16
CA GLU A 12 -7.22 -15.21 -0.87
C GLU A 12 -7.04 -13.96 -0.05
N ALA A 13 -5.96 -13.21 -0.31
CA ALA A 13 -5.81 -11.88 0.25
C ALA A 13 -6.86 -10.94 -0.35
N LEU A 14 -7.36 -10.01 0.47
CA LEU A 14 -8.26 -8.98 -0.01
C LEU A 14 -7.52 -8.07 -0.99
N ASP A 15 -8.21 -7.58 -2.02
CA ASP A 15 -7.64 -6.59 -2.91
C ASP A 15 -7.31 -5.30 -2.16
N HIS A 16 -6.36 -4.54 -2.70
CA HIS A 16 -5.98 -3.26 -2.08
C HIS A 16 -7.15 -2.29 -2.11
N VAL A 17 -7.25 -1.46 -1.07
CA VAL A 17 -8.37 -0.55 -0.86
C VAL A 17 -7.86 0.87 -0.69
N LEU A 18 -8.54 1.81 -1.33
CA LEU A 18 -8.26 3.23 -1.18
C LEU A 18 -9.48 3.90 -0.56
N ILE A 19 -9.26 4.58 0.57
CA ILE A 19 -10.30 5.27 1.30
C ILE A 19 -10.07 6.77 1.17
N PHE A 20 -11.09 7.51 0.77
CA PHE A 20 -10.98 8.96 0.67
C PHE A 20 -12.15 9.63 1.38
N GLY A 21 -11.86 10.79 1.95
CA GLY A 21 -12.81 11.56 2.73
C GLY A 21 -12.08 12.54 3.62
N PRO A 22 -12.83 13.29 4.45
CA PRO A 22 -12.23 14.21 5.40
C PRO A 22 -11.36 13.48 6.43
N PRO A 23 -10.32 14.13 6.98
CA PRO A 23 -9.49 13.53 8.02
C PRO A 23 -10.32 13.14 9.26
N GLY A 24 -9.92 12.07 9.93
CA GLY A 24 -10.47 11.68 11.22
C GLY A 24 -11.80 10.97 11.21
N LEU A 25 -12.32 10.53 10.06
CA LEU A 25 -13.61 9.86 9.96
C LEU A 25 -13.49 8.33 9.98
N GLY A 26 -12.81 7.78 10.97
CA GLY A 26 -12.82 6.35 11.21
C GLY A 26 -12.08 5.51 10.17
N LYS A 27 -11.18 6.09 9.38
CA LYS A 27 -10.43 5.37 8.35
C LYS A 27 -9.51 4.32 8.97
N THR A 28 -8.83 4.66 10.05
CA THR A 28 -8.02 3.69 10.80
C THR A 28 -8.89 2.59 11.38
N THR A 29 -10.08 2.95 11.86
CA THR A 29 -11.04 1.96 12.37
C THR A 29 -11.42 0.96 11.30
N LEU A 30 -11.63 1.41 10.07
CA LEU A 30 -11.95 0.52 8.96
C LEU A 30 -10.79 -0.45 8.68
N ALA A 31 -9.55 0.02 8.74
CA ALA A 31 -8.38 -0.85 8.57
C ALA A 31 -8.32 -1.92 9.67
N HIS A 32 -8.63 -1.56 10.92
CA HIS A 32 -8.72 -2.51 12.01
C HIS A 32 -9.80 -3.56 11.78
N ILE A 33 -10.97 -3.13 11.29
CA ILE A 33 -12.07 -4.04 10.99
C ILE A 33 -11.65 -5.03 9.90
N VAL A 34 -11.02 -4.55 8.85
CA VAL A 34 -10.55 -5.41 7.76
C VAL A 34 -9.55 -6.45 8.28
N ALA A 35 -8.57 -6.03 9.06
CA ALA A 35 -7.58 -6.94 9.62
C ALA A 35 -8.22 -7.98 10.54
N ASN A 36 -9.15 -7.56 11.38
CA ASN A 36 -9.86 -8.47 12.29
C ASN A 36 -10.70 -9.50 11.51
N GLU A 37 -11.42 -9.06 10.49
CA GLU A 37 -12.24 -9.94 9.66
C GLU A 37 -11.38 -10.95 8.89
N MET A 38 -10.20 -10.53 8.44
CA MET A 38 -9.28 -11.41 7.74
C MET A 38 -8.47 -12.31 8.69
N GLY A 39 -8.49 -12.01 9.99
CA GLY A 39 -7.71 -12.77 10.98
C GLY A 39 -6.21 -12.55 10.85
N VAL A 40 -5.78 -11.36 10.47
CA VAL A 40 -4.37 -11.01 10.22
C VAL A 40 -3.97 -9.79 11.03
N ASN A 41 -2.67 -9.51 11.04
CA ASN A 41 -2.14 -8.35 11.73
C ASN A 41 -2.34 -7.07 10.92
N LEU A 42 -2.42 -5.95 11.63
CA LEU A 42 -2.45 -4.63 11.05
C LEU A 42 -1.14 -3.92 11.33
N ARG A 43 -0.52 -3.40 10.27
CA ARG A 43 0.63 -2.50 10.37
C ARG A 43 0.20 -1.12 9.89
N GLN A 44 0.63 -0.08 10.58
CA GLN A 44 0.24 1.29 10.28
C GLN A 44 1.46 2.13 9.98
N THR A 45 1.34 2.97 8.94
CA THR A 45 2.34 3.96 8.59
C THR A 45 1.65 5.14 7.92
N SER A 46 2.43 6.09 7.43
CA SER A 46 1.90 7.23 6.68
C SER A 46 2.82 7.59 5.52
N GLY A 47 2.28 8.29 4.54
CA GLY A 47 3.08 8.77 3.41
C GLY A 47 4.29 9.59 3.85
N PRO A 48 4.12 10.60 4.72
CA PRO A 48 5.26 11.41 5.19
C PRO A 48 6.34 10.63 5.92
N VAL A 49 6.02 9.53 6.59
CA VAL A 49 6.98 8.70 7.31
C VAL A 49 7.85 7.89 6.35
N LEU A 50 7.29 7.50 5.22
CA LEU A 50 8.00 6.70 4.21
C LEU A 50 8.80 7.63 3.28
N GLU A 51 9.91 8.14 3.78
CA GLU A 51 10.69 9.13 3.05
C GLU A 51 11.57 8.53 1.95
N ARG A 52 12.03 7.30 2.16
CA ARG A 52 12.99 6.64 1.27
C ARG A 52 12.49 5.27 0.85
N PRO A 53 12.89 4.78 -0.33
CA PRO A 53 12.55 3.42 -0.74
C PRO A 53 12.97 2.35 0.26
N GLY A 54 14.09 2.54 0.96
CA GLY A 54 14.55 1.62 1.99
C GLY A 54 13.61 1.51 3.19
N ASP A 55 12.94 2.61 3.55
CA ASP A 55 11.95 2.60 4.64
C ASP A 55 10.77 1.71 4.27
N LEU A 56 10.29 1.83 3.05
CA LEU A 56 9.21 1.01 2.55
C LEU A 56 9.63 -0.46 2.45
N ALA A 57 10.83 -0.72 1.96
CA ALA A 57 11.33 -2.07 1.82
C ALA A 57 11.44 -2.77 3.19
N ALA A 58 11.95 -2.07 4.19
CA ALA A 58 12.04 -2.62 5.54
C ALA A 58 10.67 -2.98 6.10
N LEU A 59 9.69 -2.12 5.86
CA LEU A 59 8.32 -2.35 6.31
C LEU A 59 7.69 -3.57 5.61
N LEU A 60 7.78 -3.63 4.28
CA LEU A 60 7.13 -4.67 3.50
C LEU A 60 7.77 -6.05 3.71
N THR A 61 9.08 -6.11 3.87
CA THR A 61 9.78 -7.39 4.09
C THR A 61 9.54 -7.95 5.48
N ASN A 62 9.08 -7.12 6.42
CA ASN A 62 8.72 -7.57 7.77
C ASN A 62 7.24 -7.93 7.94
N LEU A 63 6.44 -7.81 6.90
CA LEU A 63 5.05 -8.24 6.95
C LEU A 63 4.95 -9.76 6.95
N GLU A 64 3.94 -10.27 7.62
CA GLU A 64 3.54 -11.66 7.51
C GLU A 64 2.54 -11.83 6.38
N PRO A 65 2.40 -13.05 5.81
CA PRO A 65 1.46 -13.26 4.72
C PRO A 65 0.05 -12.81 5.07
N HIS A 66 -0.57 -12.09 4.15
CA HIS A 66 -1.93 -11.56 4.23
C HIS A 66 -2.15 -10.43 5.24
N ASP A 67 -1.07 -9.90 5.84
CA ASP A 67 -1.18 -8.74 6.72
C ASP A 67 -1.82 -7.55 6.00
N VAL A 68 -2.46 -6.69 6.79
CA VAL A 68 -3.01 -5.43 6.30
C VAL A 68 -2.01 -4.32 6.62
N LEU A 69 -1.66 -3.54 5.60
CA LEU A 69 -0.82 -2.35 5.74
C LEU A 69 -1.69 -1.12 5.51
N PHE A 70 -1.86 -0.30 6.55
CA PHE A 70 -2.57 0.96 6.46
C PHE A 70 -1.57 2.10 6.25
N VAL A 71 -1.76 2.86 5.18
CA VAL A 71 -0.93 4.02 4.85
C VAL A 71 -1.79 5.27 4.90
N ASP A 72 -1.63 6.05 5.97
CA ASP A 72 -2.32 7.33 6.10
C ASP A 72 -1.68 8.35 5.16
N GLU A 73 -2.49 9.23 4.59
CA GLU A 73 -2.03 10.26 3.67
C GLU A 73 -1.15 9.71 2.55
N ILE A 74 -1.62 8.65 1.89
CA ILE A 74 -0.85 7.96 0.85
C ILE A 74 -0.47 8.88 -0.31
N HIS A 75 -1.26 9.93 -0.54
CA HIS A 75 -1.00 10.93 -1.59
C HIS A 75 0.28 11.74 -1.33
N ARG A 76 0.84 11.67 -0.11
CA ARG A 76 2.06 12.38 0.27
C ARG A 76 3.33 11.56 0.11
N LEU A 77 3.23 10.37 -0.47
CA LEU A 77 4.41 9.60 -0.84
C LEU A 77 5.21 10.34 -1.91
N SER A 78 6.54 10.28 -1.80
CA SER A 78 7.40 10.82 -2.85
C SER A 78 7.32 9.95 -4.11
N PRO A 79 7.59 10.50 -5.30
CA PRO A 79 7.60 9.68 -6.53
C PRO A 79 8.54 8.49 -6.48
N VAL A 80 9.69 8.63 -5.81
CA VAL A 80 10.66 7.54 -5.69
C VAL A 80 10.09 6.39 -4.87
N VAL A 81 9.36 6.68 -3.80
CA VAL A 81 8.71 5.66 -2.98
C VAL A 81 7.54 5.02 -3.73
N GLU A 82 6.75 5.82 -4.46
CA GLU A 82 5.67 5.29 -5.30
C GLU A 82 6.18 4.28 -6.33
N GLU A 83 7.33 4.56 -6.95
CA GLU A 83 7.93 3.66 -7.93
C GLU A 83 8.24 2.27 -7.35
N VAL A 84 8.52 2.19 -6.06
CA VAL A 84 8.78 0.93 -5.38
C VAL A 84 7.48 0.28 -4.90
N LEU A 85 6.52 1.10 -4.45
CA LEU A 85 5.28 0.61 -3.87
C LEU A 85 4.40 -0.13 -4.89
N TYR A 86 4.21 0.43 -6.09
CA TYR A 86 3.28 -0.15 -7.05
C TYR A 86 3.66 -1.56 -7.50
N PRO A 87 4.92 -1.86 -7.85
CA PRO A 87 5.28 -3.25 -8.15
C PRO A 87 5.10 -4.19 -6.95
N ALA A 88 5.31 -3.68 -5.73
CA ALA A 88 5.11 -4.48 -4.54
C ALA A 88 3.63 -4.85 -4.34
N MET A 89 2.73 -3.94 -4.70
CA MET A 89 1.29 -4.19 -4.62
C MET A 89 0.80 -5.14 -5.70
N GLU A 90 1.39 -5.06 -6.90
CA GLU A 90 0.94 -5.82 -8.06
C GLU A 90 1.56 -7.21 -8.12
N ASP A 91 2.88 -7.26 -7.98
CA ASP A 91 3.67 -8.46 -8.22
C ASP A 91 4.31 -9.02 -6.95
N PHE A 92 4.13 -8.34 -5.82
CA PHE A 92 4.70 -8.71 -4.53
C PHE A 92 6.21 -8.86 -4.60
N GLN A 93 6.83 -7.92 -5.31
CA GLN A 93 8.26 -7.83 -5.49
C GLN A 93 8.73 -6.39 -5.32
N LEU A 94 9.92 -6.24 -4.74
CA LEU A 94 10.59 -4.97 -4.60
C LEU A 94 11.82 -4.93 -5.50
N ASP A 95 11.99 -3.82 -6.20
CA ASP A 95 13.22 -3.51 -6.92
C ASP A 95 13.94 -2.39 -6.20
N LEU A 96 15.08 -2.68 -5.63
CA LEU A 96 15.89 -1.69 -4.91
C LEU A 96 17.22 -1.50 -5.61
N ILE A 97 17.65 -0.25 -5.68
CA ILE A 97 18.97 0.09 -6.19
C ILE A 97 19.91 0.23 -4.99
N VAL A 98 20.96 -0.57 -4.97
CA VAL A 98 21.95 -0.58 -3.91
C VAL A 98 23.29 -0.13 -4.50
N GLY A 99 23.98 0.77 -3.81
CA GLY A 99 25.23 1.33 -4.26
C GLY A 99 25.04 2.64 -5.00
N GLN A 100 26.13 3.20 -5.48
CA GLN A 100 26.16 4.48 -6.18
C GLN A 100 27.00 4.42 -7.44
N GLY A 101 26.61 5.23 -8.43
CA GLY A 101 27.37 5.38 -9.67
C GLY A 101 27.47 4.08 -10.46
N PRO A 102 28.65 3.79 -11.06
CA PRO A 102 28.81 2.61 -11.91
C PRO A 102 28.68 1.28 -11.17
N ASN A 103 28.79 1.30 -9.84
CA ASN A 103 28.67 0.09 -9.02
C ASN A 103 27.25 -0.14 -8.49
N ALA A 104 26.30 0.71 -8.88
CA ALA A 104 24.91 0.53 -8.47
C ALA A 104 24.33 -0.75 -9.05
N ARG A 105 23.61 -1.51 -8.22
CA ARG A 105 22.97 -2.76 -8.60
C ARG A 105 21.50 -2.74 -8.23
N SER A 106 20.70 -3.40 -9.05
CA SER A 106 19.29 -3.63 -8.76
C SER A 106 19.15 -4.98 -8.04
N ILE A 107 18.46 -4.96 -6.91
CA ILE A 107 18.17 -6.17 -6.13
C ILE A 107 16.67 -6.38 -6.11
N LYS A 108 16.23 -7.60 -6.44
CA LYS A 108 14.82 -7.98 -6.36
C LYS A 108 14.57 -8.76 -5.08
N LEU A 109 13.59 -8.31 -4.29
CA LEU A 109 13.18 -8.97 -3.07
C LEU A 109 11.72 -9.39 -3.18
N ASN A 110 11.40 -10.58 -2.72
CA ASN A 110 10.03 -11.02 -2.63
C ASN A 110 9.37 -10.45 -1.38
N VAL A 111 8.09 -10.08 -1.52
CA VAL A 111 7.28 -9.53 -0.43
C VAL A 111 6.13 -10.50 -0.18
N PRO A 112 5.79 -10.81 1.08
CA PRO A 112 4.59 -11.59 1.35
C PRO A 112 3.36 -10.92 0.75
N HIS A 113 2.36 -11.70 0.36
CA HIS A 113 1.08 -11.13 -0.08
C HIS A 113 0.48 -10.33 1.06
N PHE A 114 0.07 -9.10 0.78
CA PHE A 114 -0.49 -8.19 1.76
C PHE A 114 -1.64 -7.39 1.15
N THR A 115 -2.46 -6.81 2.00
CA THR A 115 -3.52 -5.91 1.59
C THR A 115 -3.17 -4.49 2.02
N LEU A 116 -3.08 -3.58 1.07
CA LEU A 116 -2.85 -2.18 1.37
C LEU A 116 -4.20 -1.47 1.52
N VAL A 117 -4.34 -0.73 2.61
CA VAL A 117 -5.46 0.20 2.81
C VAL A 117 -4.86 1.60 2.86
N GLY A 118 -5.09 2.37 1.82
CA GLY A 118 -4.56 3.74 1.72
C GLY A 118 -5.64 4.76 2.02
N ASP A 119 -5.25 5.83 2.70
CA ASP A 119 -6.12 6.94 3.03
C ASP A 119 -5.62 8.19 2.33
N LEU A 120 -6.55 8.90 1.68
CA LEU A 120 -6.22 10.18 1.05
C LEU A 120 -7.40 11.13 1.08
N LEU A 121 -7.11 12.42 0.89
CA LEU A 121 -8.15 13.42 0.73
C LEU A 121 -8.73 13.33 -0.68
N ALA A 122 -10.04 13.53 -0.82
CA ALA A 122 -10.70 13.47 -2.12
C ALA A 122 -10.09 14.43 -3.14
N ALA A 123 -9.62 15.60 -2.68
CA ALA A 123 -8.98 16.59 -3.54
C ALA A 123 -7.66 16.07 -4.16
N ALA A 124 -7.02 15.07 -3.56
CA ALA A 124 -5.80 14.50 -4.09
C ALA A 124 -6.02 13.59 -5.30
N LEU A 125 -7.27 13.24 -5.60
CA LEU A 125 -7.60 12.41 -6.76
C LEU A 125 -7.65 13.19 -8.08
N THR A 126 -7.27 14.47 -8.08
CA THR A 126 -7.23 15.22 -9.34
C THR A 126 -6.09 14.67 -10.21
N PRO A 127 -6.29 14.60 -11.55
CA PRO A 127 -5.25 14.09 -12.43
C PRO A 127 -3.94 14.85 -12.36
N HIS A 128 -3.99 16.12 -11.96
CA HIS A 128 -2.80 16.95 -11.87
C HIS A 128 -2.01 16.72 -10.59
N ALA A 129 -2.67 16.26 -9.52
CA ALA A 129 -2.01 16.05 -8.23
C ALA A 129 -1.30 14.70 -8.17
N HIS A 130 -2.00 13.62 -8.51
CA HIS A 130 -1.46 12.25 -8.42
C HIS A 130 -2.02 11.40 -9.56
N PRO A 131 -1.49 11.57 -10.78
CA PRO A 131 -2.03 10.84 -11.94
C PRO A 131 -1.97 9.32 -11.78
N ARG A 132 -0.89 8.81 -11.19
CA ARG A 132 -0.74 7.36 -11.01
C ARG A 132 -1.73 6.80 -10.00
N LEU A 133 -1.95 7.50 -8.90
CA LEU A 133 -2.97 7.08 -7.93
C LEU A 133 -4.35 7.08 -8.56
N ALA A 134 -4.68 8.13 -9.32
CA ALA A 134 -5.97 8.23 -9.98
C ALA A 134 -6.16 7.10 -10.99
N ASP A 135 -5.17 6.86 -11.83
CA ASP A 135 -5.26 5.85 -12.87
C ASP A 135 -5.22 4.43 -12.32
N ASP A 136 -4.23 4.13 -11.49
CA ASP A 136 -4.02 2.76 -11.00
C ASP A 136 -5.13 2.31 -10.06
N PHE A 137 -5.52 3.16 -9.10
CA PHE A 137 -6.54 2.77 -8.15
C PHE A 137 -7.96 2.85 -8.72
N LEU A 138 -8.28 3.90 -9.47
CA LEU A 138 -9.62 4.04 -10.03
C LEU A 138 -9.90 3.00 -11.11
N HIS A 139 -8.91 2.61 -11.89
CA HIS A 139 -9.09 1.58 -12.92
C HIS A 139 -9.12 0.17 -12.35
N ARG A 140 -8.32 -0.12 -11.34
CA ARG A 140 -8.22 -1.47 -10.78
C ARG A 140 -9.29 -1.80 -9.76
N TYR A 141 -9.70 -0.83 -8.95
CA TYR A 141 -10.46 -1.09 -7.74
C TYR A 141 -11.84 -0.42 -7.75
N ARG A 142 -12.37 -0.18 -8.89
CA ARG A 142 -13.75 0.29 -9.05
C ARG A 142 -14.76 -0.77 -8.65
#